data_bee0587b434833989474f577157350ce
#
_entry.id   bee0587b434833989474f577157350ce
#
_cell.length_a   1.000
_cell.length_b   1.000
_cell.length_c   1.000
_cell.angle_alpha   90.00
_cell.angle_beta   90.00
_cell.angle_gamma   90.00
#
_symmetry.space_group_name_H-M   'P 1'
#
loop_
_entity.id
_entity.type
_entity.pdbx_description
1 polymer ?
#
loop_
_entity_poly.entity_id
_entity_poly.type
_entity_poly.pdbx_seq_one_letter_code
_entity_poly.pdbx_strand_id
1 'polypeptide(L)'
;SELDSNLIIVVNDNDMSIAENHGGLYKNLELLRKTGGKAELNYFKTFGYEYHYLEEGNDIEKLIELFKSVKGTKVPVVLHIHTEKGHGYKPATDDKEAWHWSMPFDLKTGKVKNPEIINGENYGELIGEYLSKKIKEDPKLVVVTSAVPASFGFDKKRRRAAGKQYIDVGIAEEEGVAISSGMAKGGLHPVYTTYATFLQRTYDQLAQDLAINSNPAVINVMGASIFGMNDLTHVCFFDIAMLSHIPNLVYLAPTTWEEFKAMEDWAIAQEKYSVAI
;
A
#
# COMPACT_ATOMS: atom_id res chain seq x y z
N SER A 1 27.09 -4.77 -5.54
CA SER A 1 26.42 -4.57 -6.82
C SER A 1 27.41 -4.73 -7.98
N GLU A 2 26.95 -5.17 -9.12
CA GLU A 2 27.78 -5.37 -10.34
C GLU A 2 28.49 -4.12 -10.82
N LEU A 3 28.03 -2.94 -10.44
CA LEU A 3 28.62 -1.67 -10.89
C LEU A 3 29.79 -1.19 -10.03
N ASP A 4 30.14 -1.89 -8.96
CA ASP A 4 31.18 -1.49 -7.99
C ASP A 4 31.14 0.02 -7.65
N SER A 5 29.93 0.53 -7.49
CA SER A 5 29.69 1.95 -7.26
C SER A 5 29.85 2.31 -5.79
N ASN A 6 30.06 3.60 -5.53
CA ASN A 6 30.08 4.18 -4.19
C ASN A 6 28.67 4.61 -3.70
N LEU A 7 27.64 3.85 -4.07
CA LEU A 7 26.26 4.14 -3.73
C LEU A 7 26.03 4.01 -2.21
N ILE A 8 25.41 5.01 -1.61
CA ILE A 8 24.95 4.98 -0.24
C ILE A 8 23.42 4.85 -0.26
N ILE A 9 22.90 3.73 0.26
CA ILE A 9 21.48 3.45 0.37
C ILE A 9 21.05 3.70 1.82
N VAL A 10 20.12 4.60 2.02
CA VAL A 10 19.53 4.87 3.34
C VAL A 10 18.24 4.10 3.47
N VAL A 11 18.20 3.16 4.42
CA VAL A 11 16.98 2.45 4.82
C VAL A 11 16.44 3.12 6.08
N ASN A 12 15.47 4.01 5.91
CA ASN A 12 14.76 4.61 7.05
C ASN A 12 13.68 3.63 7.51
N ASP A 13 13.99 2.86 8.53
CA ASP A 13 13.12 1.84 9.10
C ASP A 13 12.38 2.37 10.34
N ASN A 14 11.10 2.61 10.21
CA ASN A 14 10.22 3.04 11.29
C ASN A 14 9.13 1.99 11.62
N ASP A 15 9.36 0.74 11.19
CA ASP A 15 8.49 -0.41 11.42
C ASP A 15 7.09 -0.32 10.78
N MET A 16 6.86 0.68 9.95
CA MET A 16 5.57 0.94 9.32
C MET A 16 5.72 1.28 7.84
N SER A 17 4.73 0.88 7.06
CA SER A 17 4.34 1.56 5.82
C SER A 17 3.25 2.60 6.14
N ILE A 18 2.13 2.61 5.42
CA ILE A 18 0.91 3.29 5.88
C ILE A 18 0.35 2.51 7.06
N ALA A 19 0.02 1.24 6.86
CA ALA A 19 -0.31 0.27 7.89
C ALA A 19 0.93 -0.50 8.40
N GLU A 20 0.73 -1.55 9.16
CA GLU A 20 1.78 -2.45 9.66
C GLU A 20 2.46 -3.20 8.51
N ASN A 21 3.76 -3.36 8.57
CA ASN A 21 4.54 -4.11 7.60
C ASN A 21 4.42 -5.63 7.79
N HIS A 22 4.47 -6.37 6.68
CA HIS A 22 4.39 -7.83 6.67
C HIS A 22 5.47 -8.45 5.77
N GLY A 23 5.75 -9.74 5.97
CA GLY A 23 6.62 -10.52 5.11
C GLY A 23 8.05 -10.67 5.58
N GLY A 24 8.86 -11.38 4.78
CA GLY A 24 10.20 -11.82 5.16
C GLY A 24 11.21 -10.69 5.32
N LEU A 25 11.16 -9.69 4.46
CA LEU A 25 12.05 -8.52 4.54
C LEU A 25 11.85 -7.77 5.87
N TYR A 26 10.59 -7.50 6.23
CA TYR A 26 10.29 -6.77 7.47
C TYR A 26 10.62 -7.56 8.74
N LYS A 27 10.48 -8.89 8.71
CA LYS A 27 10.97 -9.77 9.80
C LYS A 27 12.49 -9.70 9.93
N ASN A 28 13.21 -9.58 8.82
CA ASN A 28 14.66 -9.39 8.86
C ASN A 28 15.03 -8.01 9.40
N LEU A 29 14.34 -6.94 8.97
CA LEU A 29 14.55 -5.60 9.53
C LEU A 29 14.29 -5.58 11.05
N GLU A 30 13.21 -6.21 11.51
CA GLU A 30 12.91 -6.37 12.93
C GLU A 30 14.02 -7.11 13.69
N LEU A 31 14.54 -8.20 13.14
CA LEU A 31 15.67 -8.94 13.70
C LEU A 31 16.91 -8.05 13.79
N LEU A 32 17.21 -7.28 12.77
CA LEU A 32 18.34 -6.35 12.73
C LEU A 32 18.18 -5.23 13.77
N ARG A 33 16.98 -4.67 13.95
CA ARG A 33 16.69 -3.72 15.04
C ARG A 33 16.95 -4.35 16.41
N LYS A 34 16.36 -5.53 16.68
CA LYS A 34 16.49 -6.24 17.97
C LYS A 34 17.93 -6.62 18.33
N THR A 35 18.78 -6.76 17.33
CA THR A 35 20.19 -7.16 17.53
C THR A 35 21.19 -6.01 17.35
N GLY A 36 20.70 -4.77 17.20
CA GLY A 36 21.57 -3.62 16.92
C GLY A 36 22.39 -3.82 15.64
N GLY A 37 21.79 -4.41 14.61
CA GLY A 37 22.42 -4.67 13.31
C GLY A 37 23.38 -5.87 13.29
N LYS A 38 23.49 -6.65 14.36
CA LYS A 38 24.52 -7.69 14.54
C LYS A 38 24.08 -9.10 14.14
N ALA A 39 22.82 -9.30 13.75
CA ALA A 39 22.35 -10.62 13.31
C ALA A 39 23.17 -11.13 12.13
N GLU A 40 23.48 -12.44 12.14
CA GLU A 40 24.15 -13.12 11.02
C GLU A 40 23.26 -13.11 9.78
N LEU A 41 21.95 -13.38 9.96
CA LEU A 41 20.96 -13.26 8.89
C LEU A 41 20.69 -11.79 8.60
N ASN A 42 21.34 -11.28 7.58
CA ASN A 42 21.25 -9.89 7.16
C ASN A 42 21.04 -9.82 5.64
N TYR A 43 19.82 -9.43 5.24
CA TYR A 43 19.41 -9.32 3.85
C TYR A 43 20.41 -8.50 3.01
N PHE A 44 20.87 -7.36 3.51
CA PHE A 44 21.75 -6.46 2.77
C PHE A 44 23.16 -7.04 2.59
N LYS A 45 23.71 -7.67 3.63
CA LYS A 45 25.04 -8.32 3.57
C LYS A 45 25.04 -9.48 2.57
N THR A 46 23.91 -10.18 2.38
CA THR A 46 23.78 -11.26 1.41
C THR A 46 24.02 -10.78 -0.03
N PHE A 47 23.71 -9.50 -0.32
CA PHE A 47 23.98 -8.88 -1.63
C PHE A 47 25.34 -8.18 -1.72
N GLY A 48 26.21 -8.34 -0.73
CA GLY A 48 27.55 -7.79 -0.74
C GLY A 48 27.64 -6.30 -0.35
N TYR A 49 26.60 -5.73 0.26
CA TYR A 49 26.63 -4.37 0.77
C TYR A 49 27.42 -4.30 2.08
N GLU A 50 28.27 -3.27 2.23
CA GLU A 50 28.71 -2.83 3.55
C GLU A 50 27.51 -2.31 4.32
N TYR A 51 27.34 -2.71 5.58
CA TYR A 51 26.12 -2.46 6.33
C TYR A 51 26.42 -1.81 7.67
N HIS A 52 25.78 -0.68 7.93
CA HIS A 52 25.82 0.06 9.18
C HIS A 52 24.40 0.21 9.74
N TYR A 53 24.29 0.13 11.07
CA TYR A 53 23.03 0.28 11.78
C TYR A 53 23.11 1.46 12.76
N LEU A 54 22.04 2.26 12.82
CA LEU A 54 21.86 3.34 13.77
C LEU A 54 20.51 3.19 14.48
N GLU A 55 20.54 2.98 15.79
CA GLU A 55 19.32 2.87 16.62
C GLU A 55 18.64 4.23 16.79
N GLU A 56 19.40 5.28 17.04
CA GLU A 56 18.85 6.61 17.35
C GLU A 56 18.71 7.46 16.09
N GLY A 57 17.95 6.98 15.13
CA GLY A 57 17.78 7.62 13.82
C GLY A 57 17.03 8.95 13.83
N ASN A 58 16.41 9.34 14.93
CA ASN A 58 15.84 10.68 15.12
C ASN A 58 16.84 11.69 15.72
N ASP A 59 18.06 11.25 16.07
CA ASP A 59 19.14 12.12 16.57
C ASP A 59 19.98 12.64 15.41
N ILE A 60 19.91 13.96 15.16
CA ILE A 60 20.58 14.60 14.02
C ILE A 60 22.13 14.55 14.15
N GLU A 61 22.67 14.61 15.34
CA GLU A 61 24.13 14.58 15.53
C GLU A 61 24.67 13.19 15.20
N LYS A 62 24.01 12.12 15.66
CA LYS A 62 24.36 10.74 15.35
C LYS A 62 24.18 10.42 13.85
N LEU A 63 23.16 10.98 13.23
CA LEU A 63 23.00 10.88 11.77
C LEU A 63 24.18 11.51 11.03
N ILE A 64 24.59 12.73 11.43
CA ILE A 64 25.74 13.40 10.84
C ILE A 64 27.03 12.58 11.01
N GLU A 65 27.27 11.99 12.18
CA GLU A 65 28.40 11.11 12.44
C GLU A 65 28.37 9.87 11.54
N LEU A 66 27.20 9.23 11.40
CA LEU A 66 27.04 8.06 10.54
C LEU A 66 27.35 8.42 9.07
N PHE A 67 26.79 9.50 8.55
CA PHE A 67 27.05 9.92 7.17
C PHE A 67 28.52 10.31 6.95
N LYS A 68 29.18 10.95 7.94
CA LYS A 68 30.60 11.26 7.89
C LYS A 68 31.46 9.99 7.83
N SER A 69 31.08 8.93 8.54
CA SER A 69 31.85 7.68 8.59
C SER A 69 31.92 6.96 7.24
N VAL A 70 30.92 7.14 6.40
CA VAL A 70 30.86 6.51 5.06
C VAL A 70 31.16 7.48 3.91
N LYS A 71 31.45 8.73 4.25
CA LYS A 71 31.82 9.74 3.24
C LYS A 71 33.09 9.32 2.49
N GLY A 72 32.98 9.20 1.18
CA GLY A 72 34.11 8.80 0.34
C GLY A 72 34.32 7.27 0.25
N THR A 73 33.33 6.48 0.68
CA THR A 73 33.34 5.03 0.44
C THR A 73 33.63 4.71 -1.03
N LYS A 74 34.26 3.55 -1.27
CA LYS A 74 34.53 3.01 -2.61
C LYS A 74 33.68 1.80 -2.94
N VAL A 75 32.84 1.39 -2.00
CA VAL A 75 31.95 0.24 -2.13
C VAL A 75 30.50 0.66 -1.83
N PRO A 76 29.51 -0.08 -2.31
CA PRO A 76 28.12 0.23 -1.99
C PRO A 76 27.82 -0.05 -0.51
N VAL A 77 27.19 0.91 0.14
CA VAL A 77 26.91 0.91 1.59
C VAL A 77 25.41 1.01 1.84
N VAL A 78 24.92 0.28 2.84
CA VAL A 78 23.56 0.42 3.38
C VAL A 78 23.65 1.02 4.79
N LEU A 79 22.96 2.14 4.98
CA LEU A 79 22.73 2.76 6.28
C LEU A 79 21.30 2.41 6.72
N HIS A 80 21.18 1.47 7.64
CA HIS A 80 19.90 1.08 8.25
C HIS A 80 19.66 1.94 9.49
N ILE A 81 18.74 2.89 9.39
CA ILE A 81 18.46 3.91 10.40
C ILE A 81 17.09 3.60 11.00
N HIS A 82 17.07 3.32 12.31
CA HIS A 82 15.82 3.10 13.03
C HIS A 82 15.25 4.44 13.49
N THR A 83 14.04 4.75 13.05
CA THR A 83 13.33 5.97 13.42
C THR A 83 11.97 5.65 14.03
N GLU A 84 11.38 6.60 14.72
CA GLU A 84 10.02 6.51 15.23
C GLU A 84 9.05 7.27 14.34
N LYS A 85 8.08 6.59 13.71
CA LYS A 85 7.02 7.25 12.96
C LYS A 85 6.14 8.08 13.90
N GLY A 86 5.97 9.37 13.58
CA GLY A 86 5.25 10.31 14.44
C GLY A 86 6.10 10.96 15.55
N HIS A 87 7.43 10.78 15.49
CA HIS A 87 8.37 11.34 16.48
C HIS A 87 8.12 12.83 16.76
N GLY A 88 8.09 13.18 18.05
CA GLY A 88 7.87 14.54 18.53
C GLY A 88 6.38 14.93 18.70
N TYR A 89 5.44 14.06 18.32
CA TYR A 89 4.01 14.31 18.51
C TYR A 89 3.29 13.06 19.06
N LYS A 90 2.97 13.09 20.36
CA LYS A 90 2.41 11.92 21.05
C LYS A 90 1.18 11.30 20.39
N PRO A 91 0.16 12.05 19.92
CA PRO A 91 -0.96 11.42 19.21
C PRO A 91 -0.55 10.62 17.98
N ALA A 92 0.50 11.06 17.26
CA ALA A 92 0.99 10.35 16.08
C ALA A 92 1.82 9.11 16.42
N THR A 93 2.53 9.11 17.54
CA THR A 93 3.24 7.90 18.01
C THR A 93 2.29 6.87 18.59
N ASP A 94 1.17 7.29 19.18
CA ASP A 94 0.15 6.40 19.76
C ASP A 94 -0.69 5.68 18.67
N ASP A 95 -0.94 6.33 17.52
CA ASP A 95 -1.67 5.73 16.38
C ASP A 95 -0.99 6.08 15.05
N LYS A 96 0.09 5.38 14.76
CA LYS A 96 0.97 5.61 13.62
C LYS A 96 0.27 5.44 12.26
N GLU A 97 -0.77 4.61 12.18
CA GLU A 97 -1.55 4.37 10.96
C GLU A 97 -2.49 5.56 10.68
N ALA A 98 -3.27 5.99 11.67
CA ALA A 98 -4.20 7.10 11.54
C ALA A 98 -3.49 8.42 11.24
N TRP A 99 -2.26 8.60 11.72
CA TRP A 99 -1.45 9.80 11.52
C TRP A 99 -0.49 9.73 10.32
N HIS A 100 -0.63 8.74 9.46
CA HIS A 100 0.14 8.72 8.22
C HIS A 100 -0.17 9.93 7.34
N TRP A 101 -1.42 10.33 7.31
CA TRP A 101 -1.92 11.54 6.66
C TRP A 101 -3.05 12.14 7.50
N SER A 102 -3.15 13.46 7.54
CA SER A 102 -4.25 14.11 8.24
C SER A 102 -4.63 15.43 7.57
N MET A 103 -5.92 15.79 7.66
CA MET A 103 -6.37 17.14 7.37
C MET A 103 -5.75 18.14 8.37
N PRO A 104 -5.74 19.44 8.07
CA PRO A 104 -5.28 20.46 9.02
C PRO A 104 -5.95 20.29 10.39
N PHE A 105 -5.16 20.19 11.45
CA PHE A 105 -5.62 19.88 12.79
C PHE A 105 -5.10 20.89 13.83
N ASP A 106 -5.69 20.89 15.01
CA ASP A 106 -5.22 21.62 16.17
C ASP A 106 -4.12 20.83 16.90
N LEU A 107 -2.94 21.42 17.03
CA LEU A 107 -1.77 20.76 17.61
C LEU A 107 -1.96 20.31 19.06
N LYS A 108 -2.80 21.00 19.86
CA LYS A 108 -3.00 20.67 21.27
C LYS A 108 -3.96 19.51 21.46
N THR A 109 -4.98 19.42 20.60
CA THR A 109 -6.06 18.45 20.76
C THR A 109 -6.01 17.30 19.75
N GLY A 110 -5.25 17.43 18.67
CA GLY A 110 -5.21 16.48 17.56
C GLY A 110 -6.49 16.48 16.69
N LYS A 111 -7.46 17.36 16.99
CA LYS A 111 -8.74 17.37 16.27
C LYS A 111 -8.62 18.12 14.95
N VAL A 112 -9.25 17.56 13.91
CA VAL A 112 -9.38 18.22 12.60
C VAL A 112 -10.09 19.57 12.78
N LYS A 113 -9.55 20.63 12.13
CA LYS A 113 -10.04 22.00 12.30
C LYS A 113 -11.40 22.27 11.65
N ASN A 114 -11.64 21.66 10.50
CA ASN A 114 -12.86 21.89 9.72
C ASN A 114 -13.48 20.54 9.34
N PRO A 115 -14.03 19.78 10.30
CA PRO A 115 -14.59 18.46 10.04
C PRO A 115 -15.80 18.51 9.09
N GLU A 116 -16.48 19.65 8.97
CA GLU A 116 -17.61 19.85 8.05
C GLU A 116 -17.22 19.80 6.56
N ILE A 117 -15.95 19.97 6.23
CA ILE A 117 -15.45 19.83 4.85
C ILE A 117 -15.47 18.36 4.40
N ILE A 118 -15.53 17.42 5.35
CA ILE A 118 -15.59 15.98 5.11
C ILE A 118 -17.07 15.50 5.08
N ASN A 119 -18.01 16.37 4.88
CA ASN A 119 -19.44 16.06 4.83
C ASN A 119 -19.80 15.34 3.51
N GLY A 120 -20.19 14.10 3.63
CA GLY A 120 -20.63 13.24 2.53
C GLY A 120 -20.57 11.77 2.94
N GLU A 121 -21.10 10.91 2.09
CA GLU A 121 -20.95 9.47 2.27
C GLU A 121 -19.46 9.09 2.17
N ASN A 122 -18.98 8.39 3.16
CA ASN A 122 -17.63 7.84 3.12
C ASN A 122 -17.64 6.55 2.32
N TYR A 123 -17.36 6.62 1.03
CA TYR A 123 -17.33 5.46 0.15
C TYR A 123 -16.35 4.39 0.61
N GLY A 124 -15.21 4.77 1.18
CA GLY A 124 -14.28 3.79 1.76
C GLY A 124 -14.94 2.95 2.84
N GLU A 125 -15.67 3.57 3.76
CA GLU A 125 -16.38 2.87 4.83
C GLU A 125 -17.49 1.98 4.28
N LEU A 126 -18.29 2.48 3.33
CA LEU A 126 -19.34 1.72 2.65
C LEU A 126 -18.78 0.48 1.92
N ILE A 127 -17.66 0.63 1.21
CA ILE A 127 -16.97 -0.47 0.53
C ILE A 127 -16.46 -1.49 1.56
N GLY A 128 -15.86 -1.02 2.66
CA GLY A 128 -15.35 -1.89 3.72
C GLY A 128 -16.46 -2.71 4.39
N GLU A 129 -17.62 -2.12 4.65
CA GLU A 129 -18.80 -2.83 5.17
C GLU A 129 -19.31 -3.87 4.15
N TYR A 130 -19.47 -3.45 2.91
CA TYR A 130 -19.97 -4.30 1.83
C TYR A 130 -19.04 -5.50 1.60
N LEU A 131 -17.74 -5.29 1.41
CA LEU A 131 -16.78 -6.38 1.19
C LEU A 131 -16.63 -7.27 2.44
N SER A 132 -16.72 -6.71 3.66
CA SER A 132 -16.73 -7.52 4.89
C SER A 132 -17.93 -8.44 5.00
N LYS A 133 -19.08 -8.05 4.44
CA LYS A 133 -20.26 -8.92 4.33
C LYS A 133 -20.02 -9.99 3.27
N LYS A 134 -19.54 -9.62 2.07
CA LYS A 134 -19.25 -10.55 0.98
C LYS A 134 -18.24 -11.63 1.35
N ILE A 135 -17.18 -11.30 2.09
CA ILE A 135 -16.20 -12.26 2.62
C ILE A 135 -16.88 -13.37 3.45
N LYS A 136 -17.91 -13.02 4.24
CA LYS A 136 -18.64 -14.01 5.04
C LYS A 136 -19.56 -14.90 4.21
N GLU A 137 -20.05 -14.39 3.10
CA GLU A 137 -20.98 -15.08 2.19
C GLU A 137 -20.24 -15.94 1.17
N ASP A 138 -19.04 -15.53 0.76
CA ASP A 138 -18.23 -16.21 -0.24
C ASP A 138 -16.82 -16.56 0.29
N PRO A 139 -16.57 -17.86 0.57
CA PRO A 139 -15.25 -18.30 1.04
C PRO A 139 -14.13 -18.19 0.00
N LYS A 140 -14.47 -17.95 -1.28
CA LYS A 140 -13.50 -17.73 -2.37
C LYS A 140 -13.13 -16.27 -2.56
N LEU A 141 -13.91 -15.34 -2.01
CA LEU A 141 -13.63 -13.92 -2.15
C LEU A 141 -12.41 -13.54 -1.32
N VAL A 142 -11.47 -12.86 -1.95
CA VAL A 142 -10.25 -12.35 -1.31
C VAL A 142 -10.10 -10.87 -1.63
N VAL A 143 -10.01 -10.05 -0.61
CA VAL A 143 -9.70 -8.62 -0.76
C VAL A 143 -8.19 -8.43 -0.72
N VAL A 144 -7.66 -7.77 -1.75
CA VAL A 144 -6.24 -7.44 -1.89
C VAL A 144 -6.08 -5.93 -1.86
N THR A 145 -5.05 -5.41 -1.21
CA THR A 145 -4.71 -3.99 -1.22
C THR A 145 -3.21 -3.78 -1.25
N SER A 146 -2.79 -2.58 -1.65
CA SER A 146 -1.39 -2.15 -1.65
C SER A 146 -1.20 -1.01 -0.65
N ALA A 147 -1.09 -1.38 0.65
CA ALA A 147 -0.83 -0.48 1.78
C ALA A 147 -1.86 0.64 2.03
N VAL A 148 -3.08 0.53 1.49
CA VAL A 148 -4.16 1.52 1.67
C VAL A 148 -5.43 0.95 2.33
N PRO A 149 -5.31 0.14 3.39
CA PRO A 149 -6.45 -0.56 3.99
C PRO A 149 -7.53 0.39 4.51
N ALA A 150 -7.14 1.45 5.20
CA ALA A 150 -8.08 2.38 5.82
C ALA A 150 -8.93 3.13 4.78
N SER A 151 -8.36 3.41 3.59
CA SER A 151 -9.07 4.10 2.50
C SER A 151 -10.25 3.31 1.95
N PHE A 152 -10.21 1.98 2.11
CA PHE A 152 -11.29 1.06 1.70
C PHE A 152 -12.01 0.46 2.92
N GLY A 153 -11.99 1.16 4.05
CA GLY A 153 -12.71 0.79 5.25
C GLY A 153 -12.22 -0.48 5.96
N PHE A 154 -11.04 -1.01 5.61
CA PHE A 154 -10.44 -2.14 6.29
C PHE A 154 -9.56 -1.69 7.46
N ASP A 155 -10.21 -1.30 8.56
CA ASP A 155 -9.54 -1.07 9.84
C ASP A 155 -8.92 -2.35 10.41
N LYS A 156 -8.16 -2.25 11.49
CA LYS A 156 -7.52 -3.40 12.15
C LYS A 156 -8.52 -4.50 12.55
N LYS A 157 -9.74 -4.14 12.93
CA LYS A 157 -10.78 -5.10 13.33
C LYS A 157 -11.30 -5.89 12.12
N ARG A 158 -11.62 -5.20 11.02
CA ARG A 158 -12.09 -5.85 9.77
C ARG A 158 -10.99 -6.72 9.15
N ARG A 159 -9.73 -6.26 9.12
CA ARG A 159 -8.60 -7.07 8.65
C ARG A 159 -8.45 -8.37 9.44
N ARG A 160 -8.50 -8.29 10.78
CA ARG A 160 -8.45 -9.48 11.64
C ARG A 160 -9.63 -10.43 11.43
N ALA A 161 -10.84 -9.89 11.24
CA ALA A 161 -12.03 -10.68 11.01
C ALA A 161 -12.02 -11.39 9.65
N ALA A 162 -11.46 -10.76 8.62
CA ALA A 162 -11.32 -11.34 7.29
C ALA A 162 -10.24 -12.43 7.23
N GLY A 163 -9.22 -12.36 8.09
CA GLY A 163 -8.17 -13.38 8.19
C GLY A 163 -7.47 -13.62 6.86
N LYS A 164 -7.49 -14.86 6.34
CA LYS A 164 -6.84 -15.23 5.07
C LYS A 164 -7.51 -14.66 3.82
N GLN A 165 -8.72 -14.15 3.93
CA GLN A 165 -9.44 -13.52 2.83
C GLN A 165 -9.11 -12.01 2.70
N TYR A 166 -8.10 -11.54 3.42
CA TYR A 166 -7.56 -10.20 3.29
C TYR A 166 -6.03 -10.26 3.16
N ILE A 167 -5.50 -9.63 2.10
CA ILE A 167 -4.07 -9.60 1.81
C ILE A 167 -3.65 -8.14 1.56
N ASP A 168 -2.66 -7.70 2.30
CA ASP A 168 -1.97 -6.44 2.04
C ASP A 168 -0.57 -6.77 1.51
N VAL A 169 -0.31 -6.40 0.27
CA VAL A 169 0.98 -6.65 -0.40
C VAL A 169 2.04 -5.59 -0.08
N GLY A 170 1.70 -4.60 0.76
CA GLY A 170 2.55 -3.43 0.97
C GLY A 170 2.47 -2.46 -0.20
N ILE A 171 3.43 -1.51 -0.30
CA ILE A 171 3.49 -0.58 -1.43
C ILE A 171 4.10 -1.31 -2.63
N ALA A 172 3.29 -2.20 -3.22
CA ALA A 172 3.66 -3.07 -4.34
C ALA A 172 2.42 -3.32 -5.22
N GLU A 173 1.95 -2.29 -5.90
CA GLU A 173 0.73 -2.35 -6.70
C GLU A 173 0.83 -3.36 -7.83
N GLU A 174 2.01 -3.51 -8.42
CA GLU A 174 2.28 -4.50 -9.46
C GLU A 174 2.02 -5.92 -8.94
N GLU A 175 2.48 -6.23 -7.72
CA GLU A 175 2.18 -7.49 -7.04
C GLU A 175 0.70 -7.63 -6.74
N GLY A 176 0.02 -6.54 -6.36
CA GLY A 176 -1.42 -6.52 -6.10
C GLY A 176 -2.23 -7.01 -7.31
N VAL A 177 -1.88 -6.57 -8.52
CA VAL A 177 -2.50 -7.04 -9.76
C VAL A 177 -2.08 -8.47 -10.10
N ALA A 178 -0.79 -8.78 -10.04
CA ALA A 178 -0.26 -10.09 -10.39
C ALA A 178 -0.82 -11.21 -9.51
N ILE A 179 -0.86 -11.00 -8.18
CA ILE A 179 -1.43 -11.98 -7.23
C ILE A 179 -2.94 -12.14 -7.43
N SER A 180 -3.67 -11.04 -7.73
CA SER A 180 -5.10 -11.10 -8.04
C SER A 180 -5.35 -11.90 -9.31
N SER A 181 -4.55 -11.71 -10.35
CA SER A 181 -4.61 -12.52 -11.57
C SER A 181 -4.40 -14.00 -11.28
N GLY A 182 -3.35 -14.33 -10.50
CA GLY A 182 -3.07 -15.72 -10.10
C GLY A 182 -4.20 -16.35 -9.28
N MET A 183 -4.79 -15.60 -8.35
CA MET A 183 -5.94 -16.02 -7.55
C MET A 183 -7.17 -16.30 -8.41
N ALA A 184 -7.50 -15.40 -9.35
CA ALA A 184 -8.61 -15.58 -10.27
C ALA A 184 -8.39 -16.83 -11.15
N LYS A 185 -7.17 -17.03 -11.66
CA LYS A 185 -6.80 -18.25 -12.39
C LYS A 185 -6.95 -19.52 -11.55
N GLY A 186 -6.71 -19.42 -10.25
CA GLY A 186 -6.89 -20.50 -9.28
C GLY A 186 -8.35 -20.74 -8.84
N GLY A 187 -9.31 -19.98 -9.36
CA GLY A 187 -10.74 -20.10 -9.06
C GLY A 187 -11.17 -19.39 -7.76
N LEU A 188 -10.39 -18.43 -7.28
CA LEU A 188 -10.80 -17.48 -6.26
C LEU A 188 -11.44 -16.23 -6.91
N HIS A 189 -12.12 -15.41 -6.10
CA HIS A 189 -12.75 -14.17 -6.50
C HIS A 189 -12.00 -12.98 -5.88
N PRO A 190 -10.87 -12.54 -6.46
CA PRO A 190 -10.10 -11.45 -5.93
C PRO A 190 -10.75 -10.09 -6.23
N VAL A 191 -10.76 -9.22 -5.23
CA VAL A 191 -11.12 -7.80 -5.32
C VAL A 191 -9.90 -7.01 -4.89
N TYR A 192 -9.17 -6.44 -5.84
CA TYR A 192 -8.03 -5.57 -5.58
C TYR A 192 -8.47 -4.12 -5.42
N THR A 193 -8.07 -3.49 -4.34
CA THR A 193 -8.48 -2.13 -3.98
C THR A 193 -7.28 -1.19 -3.98
N THR A 194 -7.36 -0.09 -4.75
CA THR A 194 -6.28 0.90 -4.84
C THR A 194 -6.79 2.26 -5.32
N TYR A 195 -5.94 3.29 -5.26
CA TYR A 195 -6.23 4.59 -5.87
C TYR A 195 -5.82 4.63 -7.34
N ALA A 196 -6.56 5.42 -8.15
CA ALA A 196 -6.27 5.62 -9.56
C ALA A 196 -4.82 6.07 -9.81
N THR A 197 -4.30 6.96 -8.97
CA THR A 197 -2.91 7.43 -9.08
C THR A 197 -1.88 6.31 -8.88
N PHE A 198 -2.15 5.37 -7.97
CA PHE A 198 -1.25 4.25 -7.69
C PHE A 198 -1.35 3.17 -8.78
N LEU A 199 -2.54 3.00 -9.35
CA LEU A 199 -2.78 2.04 -10.42
C LEU A 199 -1.93 2.33 -11.67
N GLN A 200 -1.47 3.56 -11.87
CA GLN A 200 -0.67 3.94 -13.05
C GLN A 200 0.60 3.11 -13.23
N ARG A 201 1.22 2.66 -12.15
CA ARG A 201 2.44 1.84 -12.20
C ARG A 201 2.18 0.38 -12.59
N THR A 202 0.92 -0.04 -12.68
CA THR A 202 0.51 -1.42 -12.95
C THR A 202 0.01 -1.65 -14.38
N TYR A 203 0.24 -0.71 -15.29
CA TYR A 203 -0.31 -0.80 -16.65
C TYR A 203 0.07 -2.11 -17.35
N ASP A 204 1.34 -2.52 -17.23
CA ASP A 204 1.84 -3.76 -17.82
C ASP A 204 1.18 -5.00 -17.18
N GLN A 205 1.08 -5.06 -15.85
CA GLN A 205 0.44 -6.16 -15.14
C GLN A 205 -1.06 -6.26 -15.46
N LEU A 206 -1.75 -5.12 -15.57
CA LEU A 206 -3.16 -5.10 -15.99
C LEU A 206 -3.33 -5.65 -17.41
N ALA A 207 -2.43 -5.30 -18.33
CA ALA A 207 -2.47 -5.75 -19.70
C ALA A 207 -2.00 -7.21 -19.86
N GLN A 208 -0.81 -7.53 -19.36
CA GLN A 208 -0.13 -8.81 -19.61
C GLN A 208 -0.55 -9.91 -18.63
N ASP A 209 -0.58 -9.61 -17.32
CA ASP A 209 -0.87 -10.64 -16.33
C ASP A 209 -2.37 -10.89 -16.19
N LEU A 210 -3.20 -9.86 -16.31
CA LEU A 210 -4.62 -9.93 -16.02
C LEU A 210 -5.47 -10.03 -17.32
N ALA A 211 -5.47 -8.98 -18.14
CA ALA A 211 -6.46 -8.84 -19.21
C ALA A 211 -6.22 -9.78 -20.40
N ILE A 212 -4.98 -9.98 -20.86
CA ILE A 212 -4.65 -10.90 -21.95
C ILE A 212 -5.00 -12.36 -21.59
N ASN A 213 -4.93 -12.69 -20.31
CA ASN A 213 -5.28 -14.02 -19.79
C ASN A 213 -6.78 -14.18 -19.50
N SER A 214 -7.56 -13.09 -19.61
CA SER A 214 -9.00 -13.05 -19.29
C SER A 214 -9.29 -13.60 -17.89
N ASN A 215 -8.42 -13.31 -16.92
CA ASN A 215 -8.62 -13.74 -15.53
C ASN A 215 -9.65 -12.83 -14.85
N PRO A 216 -10.74 -13.37 -14.27
CA PRO A 216 -11.86 -12.61 -13.76
C PRO A 216 -11.56 -12.01 -12.37
N ALA A 217 -10.74 -10.96 -12.32
CA ALA A 217 -10.49 -10.19 -11.12
C ALA A 217 -11.22 -8.85 -11.16
N VAL A 218 -11.62 -8.35 -10.01
CA VAL A 218 -12.21 -7.02 -9.83
C VAL A 218 -11.15 -6.07 -9.31
N ILE A 219 -11.04 -4.89 -9.90
CA ILE A 219 -10.12 -3.83 -9.51
C ILE A 219 -10.94 -2.61 -9.10
N ASN A 220 -11.03 -2.32 -7.81
CA ASN A 220 -11.71 -1.13 -7.30
C ASN A 220 -10.76 0.06 -7.31
N VAL A 221 -11.09 1.08 -8.09
CA VAL A 221 -10.25 2.24 -8.39
C VAL A 221 -10.84 3.48 -7.73
N MET A 222 -10.37 3.80 -6.54
CA MET A 222 -10.84 4.98 -5.81
C MET A 222 -10.20 6.26 -6.34
N GLY A 223 -10.95 7.36 -6.27
CA GLY A 223 -10.46 8.68 -6.62
C GLY A 223 -10.18 8.87 -8.10
N ALA A 224 -10.81 8.06 -8.97
CA ALA A 224 -10.71 8.21 -10.41
C ALA A 224 -11.27 9.56 -10.88
N SER A 225 -10.77 10.09 -12.03
CA SER A 225 -11.15 11.38 -12.58
C SER A 225 -10.72 12.58 -11.70
N ILE A 226 -11.47 13.67 -11.67
CA ILE A 226 -11.11 14.89 -10.92
C ILE A 226 -11.49 14.72 -9.45
N PHE A 227 -10.52 14.32 -8.65
CA PHE A 227 -10.75 13.95 -7.25
C PHE A 227 -10.90 15.17 -6.29
N GLY A 228 -10.51 16.37 -6.72
CA GLY A 228 -10.66 17.58 -5.91
C GLY A 228 -9.66 17.75 -4.77
N MET A 229 -8.65 16.91 -4.66
CA MET A 229 -7.53 17.10 -3.75
C MET A 229 -6.48 18.04 -4.34
N ASN A 230 -6.04 19.01 -3.55
CA ASN A 230 -4.93 19.89 -3.91
C ASN A 230 -3.59 19.19 -3.66
N ASP A 231 -3.36 18.10 -4.36
CA ASP A 231 -2.12 17.34 -4.24
C ASP A 231 -1.46 17.17 -5.60
N LEU A 232 -0.21 17.58 -5.70
CA LEU A 232 0.56 17.48 -6.94
C LEU A 232 0.92 16.04 -7.30
N THR A 233 0.90 15.12 -6.35
CA THR A 233 1.35 13.74 -6.50
C THR A 233 0.20 12.73 -6.64
N HIS A 234 -1.03 13.11 -6.29
CA HIS A 234 -2.20 12.22 -6.28
C HIS A 234 -3.29 12.73 -7.22
N VAL A 235 -2.91 13.06 -8.43
CA VAL A 235 -3.80 13.57 -9.48
C VAL A 235 -4.40 12.38 -10.23
N CYS A 236 -5.64 12.04 -9.91
CA CYS A 236 -6.29 10.81 -10.34
C CYS A 236 -7.13 10.99 -11.63
N PHE A 237 -6.58 11.55 -12.71
CA PHE A 237 -7.34 11.78 -13.95
C PHE A 237 -6.77 11.09 -15.20
N PHE A 238 -5.83 10.16 -15.04
CA PHE A 238 -5.29 9.38 -16.17
C PHE A 238 -5.95 8.02 -16.35
N ASP A 239 -6.82 7.63 -15.45
CA ASP A 239 -7.47 6.31 -15.37
C ASP A 239 -8.27 5.99 -16.63
N ILE A 240 -9.09 6.90 -17.16
CA ILE A 240 -9.90 6.67 -18.36
C ILE A 240 -8.99 6.36 -19.56
N ALA A 241 -7.98 7.20 -19.79
CA ALA A 241 -7.04 7.01 -20.91
C ALA A 241 -6.26 5.70 -20.77
N MET A 242 -5.79 5.39 -19.57
CA MET A 242 -5.00 4.20 -19.28
C MET A 242 -5.82 2.91 -19.43
N LEU A 243 -6.98 2.83 -18.75
CA LEU A 243 -7.77 1.60 -18.68
C LEU A 243 -8.51 1.31 -19.99
N SER A 244 -8.94 2.34 -20.72
CA SER A 244 -9.63 2.17 -22.00
C SER A 244 -8.74 1.58 -23.12
N HIS A 245 -7.43 1.62 -22.98
CA HIS A 245 -6.49 1.03 -23.94
C HIS A 245 -6.17 -0.44 -23.67
N ILE A 246 -6.63 -1.00 -22.55
CA ILE A 246 -6.34 -2.40 -22.18
C ILE A 246 -7.43 -3.29 -22.79
N PRO A 247 -7.12 -4.16 -23.79
CA PRO A 247 -8.09 -5.08 -24.36
C PRO A 247 -8.64 -6.05 -23.31
N ASN A 248 -9.91 -6.43 -23.44
CA ASN A 248 -10.60 -7.39 -22.56
C ASN A 248 -10.79 -6.91 -21.11
N LEU A 249 -10.45 -5.68 -20.79
CA LEU A 249 -10.77 -5.06 -19.52
C LEU A 249 -12.12 -4.32 -19.64
N VAL A 250 -13.08 -4.67 -18.80
CA VAL A 250 -14.33 -3.91 -18.65
C VAL A 250 -14.09 -2.78 -17.67
N TYR A 251 -14.35 -1.56 -18.07
CA TYR A 251 -14.21 -0.37 -17.21
C TYR A 251 -15.60 0.23 -16.93
N LEU A 252 -15.98 0.28 -15.67
CA LEU A 252 -17.26 0.75 -15.17
C LEU A 252 -17.06 2.00 -14.30
N ALA A 253 -18.04 2.90 -14.28
CA ALA A 253 -18.00 4.13 -13.49
C ALA A 253 -19.38 4.37 -12.87
N PRO A 254 -19.62 3.87 -11.65
CA PRO A 254 -20.88 4.08 -10.94
C PRO A 254 -21.06 5.54 -10.54
N THR A 255 -22.29 6.03 -10.57
CA THR A 255 -22.67 7.38 -10.14
C THR A 255 -23.35 7.41 -8.77
N THR A 256 -23.83 6.23 -8.31
CA THR A 256 -24.47 6.05 -7.01
C THR A 256 -23.93 4.82 -6.29
N TRP A 257 -24.18 4.76 -4.97
CA TRP A 257 -23.83 3.58 -4.19
C TRP A 257 -24.57 2.31 -4.65
N GLU A 258 -25.82 2.45 -5.07
CA GLU A 258 -26.62 1.35 -5.60
C GLU A 258 -26.05 0.80 -6.90
N GLU A 259 -25.61 1.67 -7.80
CA GLU A 259 -24.92 1.26 -9.03
C GLU A 259 -23.60 0.57 -8.74
N PHE A 260 -22.80 1.12 -7.80
CA PHE A 260 -21.55 0.48 -7.39
C PHE A 260 -21.80 -0.95 -6.90
N LYS A 261 -22.76 -1.16 -5.99
CA LYS A 261 -23.10 -2.51 -5.50
C LYS A 261 -23.53 -3.47 -6.60
N ALA A 262 -24.36 -2.98 -7.52
CA ALA A 262 -24.83 -3.82 -8.64
C ALA A 262 -23.68 -4.20 -9.60
N MET A 263 -22.80 -3.25 -9.91
CA MET A 263 -21.61 -3.49 -10.73
C MET A 263 -20.63 -4.45 -10.06
N GLU A 264 -20.38 -4.26 -8.75
CA GLU A 264 -19.49 -5.10 -7.95
C GLU A 264 -20.05 -6.53 -7.82
N ASP A 265 -21.35 -6.68 -7.53
CA ASP A 265 -22.01 -7.99 -7.47
C ASP A 265 -21.90 -8.73 -8.81
N TRP A 266 -22.12 -8.03 -9.92
CA TRP A 266 -21.95 -8.61 -11.25
C TRP A 266 -20.48 -8.96 -11.53
N ALA A 267 -19.55 -8.07 -11.20
CA ALA A 267 -18.14 -8.26 -11.45
C ALA A 267 -17.55 -9.45 -10.68
N ILE A 268 -17.98 -9.65 -9.43
CA ILE A 268 -17.59 -10.79 -8.61
C ILE A 268 -18.19 -12.11 -9.14
N ALA A 269 -19.42 -12.08 -9.63
CA ALA A 269 -20.17 -13.29 -10.02
C ALA A 269 -19.80 -13.79 -11.42
N GLN A 270 -19.30 -12.95 -12.33
CA GLN A 270 -18.95 -13.35 -13.69
C GLN A 270 -17.55 -13.96 -13.77
N GLU A 271 -17.29 -14.81 -14.77
CA GLU A 271 -16.05 -15.58 -14.91
C GLU A 271 -15.30 -15.27 -16.23
N LYS A 272 -15.66 -14.19 -16.90
CA LYS A 272 -15.20 -13.95 -18.28
C LYS A 272 -14.24 -12.77 -18.42
N TYR A 273 -14.42 -11.73 -17.64
CA TYR A 273 -13.73 -10.47 -17.83
C TYR A 273 -12.96 -10.04 -16.58
N SER A 274 -11.83 -9.38 -16.81
CA SER A 274 -11.25 -8.49 -15.80
C SER A 274 -12.10 -7.21 -15.74
N VAL A 275 -12.42 -6.72 -14.56
CA VAL A 275 -13.32 -5.57 -14.38
C VAL A 275 -12.66 -4.53 -13.50
N ALA A 276 -12.61 -3.27 -13.95
CA ALA A 276 -12.26 -2.12 -13.13
C ALA A 276 -13.51 -1.28 -12.85
N ILE A 277 -13.72 -0.85 -11.59
CA ILE A 277 -14.89 -0.08 -11.14
C ILE A 277 -14.40 1.17 -10.38
#